data_09a139321e14b7b17aa698520e62eaad
#
_entry.id   09a139321e14b7b17aa698520e62eaad
#
_cell.length_a   1.000
_cell.length_b   1.000
_cell.length_c   1.000
_cell.angle_alpha   90.00
_cell.angle_beta   90.00
_cell.angle_gamma   90.00
#
_symmetry.space_group_name_H-M   'P 1'
#
loop_
_entity.id
_entity.type
_entity.pdbx_description
1 polymer ?
#
loop_
_entity_poly.entity_id
_entity_poly.type
_entity_poly.pdbx_seq_one_letter_code
_entity_poly.pdbx_strand_id
1 'polypeptide(L)'
;MKAYIQDIAYYVPEQVLTNNQLAEMFPEWTAEKVADKLGITERHIAASDETVTDMAVRAAENLFAQGIAKREDVDFVLLCTQSPEYFLPSSACLVQSRLGLSTHCGALDFNLGCSGYEYGLVLAKGLIMSNTAKNVLLITAEQYTKYLAADDKGNRTIFGDGASATLVSTDGFAEIGESVVGTDGSGAEYLIVSKDKPLYMDGKAIFDFSSDVVPAMVEEVLAKNRLKQENINLFVFHQANKYMINYLRKLLGIDKEHFYIFMEHVGNTVSSTIPIALCEARKEGRLHGNVLLAGFGVGLSWGATVIKCS
;
A
#
# COMPACT_ATOMS: atom_id res chain seq x y z
N MET A 1 6.33 -3.01 -25.45
CA MET A 1 5.47 -3.90 -24.64
C MET A 1 4.82 -3.01 -23.59
N LYS A 2 3.59 -3.29 -23.17
CA LYS A 2 2.89 -2.57 -22.12
C LYS A 2 2.71 -3.51 -20.92
N ALA A 3 2.54 -2.96 -19.73
CA ALA A 3 2.23 -3.71 -18.53
C ALA A 3 0.86 -3.28 -17.98
N TYR A 4 0.13 -4.22 -17.44
CA TYR A 4 -1.22 -4.04 -16.95
C TYR A 4 -1.38 -4.66 -15.57
N ILE A 5 -2.22 -4.06 -14.75
CA ILE A 5 -2.78 -4.75 -13.59
C ILE A 5 -3.86 -5.69 -14.13
N GLN A 6 -3.63 -7.00 -13.99
CA GLN A 6 -4.58 -8.02 -14.45
C GLN A 6 -5.61 -8.32 -13.38
N ASP A 7 -5.19 -8.45 -12.12
CA ASP A 7 -6.08 -8.68 -11.00
C ASP A 7 -5.45 -8.23 -9.67
N ILE A 8 -6.30 -7.99 -8.65
CA ILE A 8 -5.87 -7.57 -7.31
C ILE A 8 -6.74 -8.28 -6.26
N ALA A 9 -6.10 -8.75 -5.19
CA ALA A 9 -6.77 -9.21 -3.98
C ALA A 9 -6.02 -8.73 -2.73
N TYR A 10 -6.64 -8.87 -1.57
CA TYR A 10 -6.00 -8.55 -0.31
C TYR A 10 -6.42 -9.52 0.80
N TYR A 11 -5.68 -9.47 1.89
CA TYR A 11 -5.98 -10.14 3.15
C TYR A 11 -5.73 -9.17 4.29
N VAL A 12 -6.60 -9.20 5.29
CA VAL A 12 -6.39 -8.57 6.60
C VAL A 12 -6.59 -9.62 7.70
N PRO A 13 -5.82 -9.59 8.78
CA PRO A 13 -5.94 -10.53 9.91
C PRO A 13 -7.35 -10.59 10.50
N GLU A 14 -7.70 -11.71 11.12
CA GLU A 14 -9.04 -11.89 11.69
C GLU A 14 -9.26 -11.10 12.98
N GLN A 15 -8.19 -10.86 13.75
CA GLN A 15 -8.29 -10.11 15.00
C GLN A 15 -8.49 -8.63 14.72
N VAL A 16 -9.57 -8.07 15.29
CA VAL A 16 -9.94 -6.66 15.15
C VAL A 16 -9.68 -5.93 16.46
N LEU A 17 -9.02 -4.76 16.38
CA LEU A 17 -8.90 -3.79 17.46
C LEU A 17 -9.81 -2.60 17.17
N THR A 18 -10.90 -2.49 17.92
CA THR A 18 -11.89 -1.41 17.79
C THR A 18 -11.49 -0.15 18.54
N ASN A 19 -12.10 1.00 18.19
CA ASN A 19 -11.90 2.24 18.93
C ASN A 19 -12.42 2.15 20.38
N ASN A 20 -13.44 1.33 20.67
CA ASN A 20 -13.91 1.12 22.05
C ASN A 20 -12.82 0.45 22.89
N GLN A 21 -12.17 -0.59 22.38
CA GLN A 21 -11.05 -1.26 23.06
C GLN A 21 -9.85 -0.31 23.22
N LEU A 22 -9.59 0.57 22.23
CA LEU A 22 -8.55 1.61 22.38
C LEU A 22 -8.91 2.63 23.47
N ALA A 23 -10.17 3.03 23.60
CA ALA A 23 -10.62 3.94 24.64
C ALA A 23 -10.50 3.32 26.06
N GLU A 24 -10.64 2.00 26.20
CA GLU A 24 -10.35 1.28 27.45
C GLU A 24 -8.84 1.32 27.79
N MET A 25 -7.96 1.24 26.77
CA MET A 25 -6.52 1.32 26.95
C MET A 25 -6.03 2.75 27.18
N PHE A 26 -6.69 3.73 26.56
CA PHE A 26 -6.31 5.15 26.57
C PHE A 26 -7.54 6.03 26.89
N PRO A 27 -7.94 6.17 28.16
CA PRO A 27 -9.19 6.82 28.56
C PRO A 27 -9.36 8.30 28.15
N GLU A 28 -8.28 8.99 27.81
CA GLU A 28 -8.31 10.37 27.29
C GLU A 28 -8.81 10.45 25.83
N TRP A 29 -8.97 9.31 25.13
CA TRP A 29 -9.50 9.20 23.78
C TRP A 29 -10.85 8.51 23.82
N THR A 30 -11.87 9.15 23.28
CA THR A 30 -13.15 8.45 23.04
C THR A 30 -13.16 7.81 21.66
N ALA A 31 -13.95 6.75 21.49
CA ALA A 31 -14.08 6.05 20.20
C ALA A 31 -14.52 7.03 19.09
N GLU A 32 -15.46 7.92 19.40
CA GLU A 32 -15.97 8.94 18.46
C GLU A 32 -14.85 9.91 18.06
N LYS A 33 -14.05 10.38 19.02
CA LYS A 33 -12.95 11.32 18.74
C LYS A 33 -11.91 10.73 17.83
N VAL A 34 -11.61 9.43 17.96
CA VAL A 34 -10.70 8.71 17.06
C VAL A 34 -11.31 8.60 15.67
N ALA A 35 -12.57 8.16 15.56
CA ALA A 35 -13.27 8.01 14.29
C ALA A 35 -13.39 9.34 13.54
N ASP A 36 -13.80 10.41 14.22
CA ASP A 36 -13.97 11.73 13.60
C ASP A 36 -12.65 12.30 13.07
N LYS A 37 -11.58 12.18 13.86
CA LYS A 37 -10.28 12.76 13.53
C LYS A 37 -9.52 11.94 12.50
N LEU A 38 -9.49 10.61 12.66
CA LEU A 38 -8.66 9.72 11.86
C LEU A 38 -9.43 9.05 10.73
N GLY A 39 -10.77 8.94 10.83
CA GLY A 39 -11.61 8.23 9.88
C GLY A 39 -11.44 6.72 9.96
N ILE A 40 -10.97 6.21 11.09
CA ILE A 40 -10.71 4.79 11.37
C ILE A 40 -11.58 4.41 12.57
N THR A 41 -12.42 3.39 12.42
CA THR A 41 -13.25 2.83 13.50
C THR A 41 -12.64 1.56 14.07
N GLU A 42 -11.91 0.83 13.24
CA GLU A 42 -11.24 -0.42 13.62
C GLU A 42 -10.00 -0.67 12.74
N ARG A 43 -9.11 -1.51 13.21
CA ARG A 43 -7.92 -1.99 12.49
C ARG A 43 -7.70 -3.45 12.78
N HIS A 44 -7.13 -4.16 11.82
CA HIS A 44 -6.81 -5.56 11.93
C HIS A 44 -5.40 -5.75 12.48
N ILE A 45 -5.23 -6.72 13.36
CA ILE A 45 -3.97 -7.00 14.05
C ILE A 45 -3.62 -8.47 13.81
N ALA A 46 -2.42 -8.74 13.31
CA ALA A 46 -1.95 -10.10 13.14
C ALA A 46 -1.89 -10.83 14.49
N ALA A 47 -2.28 -12.11 14.51
CA ALA A 47 -2.11 -12.96 15.67
C ALA A 47 -0.61 -13.10 16.02
N SER A 48 -0.31 -13.46 17.24
CA SER A 48 1.09 -13.52 17.72
C SER A 48 1.98 -14.50 16.94
N ASP A 49 1.39 -15.49 16.31
CA ASP A 49 2.00 -16.52 15.46
C ASP A 49 1.76 -16.30 13.96
N GLU A 50 1.01 -15.26 13.57
CA GLU A 50 0.77 -14.90 12.17
C GLU A 50 1.87 -13.99 11.67
N THR A 51 2.64 -14.47 10.71
CA THR A 51 3.78 -13.73 10.13
C THR A 51 3.36 -12.90 8.92
N VAL A 52 4.23 -11.97 8.52
CA VAL A 52 4.06 -11.22 7.26
C VAL A 52 4.00 -12.17 6.05
N THR A 53 4.76 -13.27 6.10
CA THR A 53 4.76 -14.30 5.04
C THR A 53 3.42 -15.02 4.98
N ASP A 54 2.78 -15.31 6.13
CA ASP A 54 1.44 -15.91 6.17
C ASP A 54 0.41 -14.98 5.51
N MET A 55 0.41 -13.70 5.86
CA MET A 55 -0.49 -12.71 5.28
C MET A 55 -0.27 -12.56 3.77
N ALA A 56 1.00 -12.51 3.32
CA ALA A 56 1.37 -12.45 1.91
C ALA A 56 0.84 -13.65 1.12
N VAL A 57 1.01 -14.86 1.67
CA VAL A 57 0.47 -16.10 1.09
C VAL A 57 -1.05 -16.05 1.00
N ARG A 58 -1.75 -15.64 2.07
CA ARG A 58 -3.22 -15.56 2.08
C ARG A 58 -3.74 -14.53 1.05
N ALA A 59 -3.09 -13.38 0.92
CA ALA A 59 -3.45 -12.40 -0.11
C ALA A 59 -3.30 -12.97 -1.53
N ALA A 60 -2.21 -13.70 -1.80
CA ALA A 60 -1.99 -14.37 -3.08
C ALA A 60 -2.99 -15.51 -3.32
N GLU A 61 -3.31 -16.30 -2.30
CA GLU A 61 -4.36 -17.33 -2.39
C GLU A 61 -5.73 -16.73 -2.73
N ASN A 62 -6.08 -15.61 -2.11
CA ASN A 62 -7.29 -14.87 -2.44
C ASN A 62 -7.29 -14.39 -3.89
N LEU A 63 -6.14 -13.96 -4.42
CA LEU A 63 -5.98 -13.58 -5.81
C LEU A 63 -6.22 -14.78 -6.75
N PHE A 64 -5.60 -15.92 -6.49
CA PHE A 64 -5.76 -17.13 -7.29
C PHE A 64 -7.19 -17.69 -7.22
N ALA A 65 -7.87 -17.53 -6.09
CA ALA A 65 -9.25 -17.97 -5.91
C ALA A 65 -10.26 -17.20 -6.81
N GLN A 66 -9.89 -16.02 -7.32
CA GLN A 66 -10.70 -15.27 -8.30
C GLN A 66 -10.72 -15.93 -9.70
N GLY A 67 -9.77 -16.85 -9.96
CA GLY A 67 -9.74 -17.68 -11.18
C GLY A 67 -9.16 -17.00 -12.43
N ILE A 68 -8.70 -15.75 -12.32
CA ILE A 68 -8.02 -15.03 -13.42
C ILE A 68 -6.52 -15.35 -13.40
N ALA A 69 -5.89 -15.18 -12.25
CA ALA A 69 -4.49 -15.50 -12.03
C ALA A 69 -4.27 -17.00 -11.79
N LYS A 70 -3.22 -17.57 -12.37
CA LYS A 70 -2.83 -18.97 -12.15
C LYS A 70 -1.42 -19.05 -11.61
N ARG A 71 -1.17 -19.97 -10.66
CA ARG A 71 0.14 -20.16 -10.04
C ARG A 71 1.24 -20.50 -11.04
N GLU A 72 0.91 -21.38 -12.00
CA GLU A 72 1.82 -21.87 -13.03
C GLU A 72 2.30 -20.76 -13.98
N ASP A 73 1.56 -19.66 -14.09
CA ASP A 73 1.88 -18.53 -14.98
C ASP A 73 2.78 -17.49 -14.32
N VAL A 74 3.02 -17.56 -12.99
CA VAL A 74 3.83 -16.57 -12.26
C VAL A 74 5.31 -16.77 -12.53
N ASP A 75 5.95 -15.76 -13.13
CA ASP A 75 7.37 -15.77 -13.47
C ASP A 75 8.23 -15.08 -12.40
N PHE A 76 7.65 -14.15 -11.64
CA PHE A 76 8.40 -13.37 -10.66
C PHE A 76 7.53 -12.96 -9.47
N VAL A 77 8.07 -13.07 -8.25
CA VAL A 77 7.49 -12.54 -7.00
C VAL A 77 8.28 -11.31 -6.56
N LEU A 78 7.61 -10.17 -6.48
CA LEU A 78 8.11 -8.96 -5.83
C LEU A 78 7.36 -8.78 -4.52
N LEU A 79 8.04 -8.78 -3.38
CA LEU A 79 7.42 -8.55 -2.07
C LEU A 79 7.92 -7.23 -1.47
N CYS A 80 7.01 -6.28 -1.33
CA CYS A 80 7.25 -5.06 -0.57
C CYS A 80 6.93 -5.30 0.90
N THR A 81 7.93 -5.16 1.76
CA THR A 81 7.72 -5.26 3.21
C THR A 81 8.79 -4.54 4.01
N GLN A 82 8.41 -3.86 5.09
CA GLN A 82 9.28 -3.32 6.13
C GLN A 82 9.31 -4.21 7.38
N SER A 83 8.55 -5.29 7.36
CA SER A 83 8.37 -6.20 8.50
C SER A 83 8.73 -7.65 8.18
N PRO A 84 9.88 -7.92 7.49
CA PRO A 84 10.22 -9.26 7.04
C PRO A 84 10.25 -10.26 8.20
N GLU A 85 9.98 -11.53 7.91
CA GLU A 85 10.02 -12.61 8.90
C GLU A 85 11.45 -12.87 9.37
N TYR A 86 12.41 -12.83 8.43
CA TYR A 86 13.84 -13.00 8.68
C TYR A 86 14.65 -11.92 7.96
N PHE A 87 15.87 -11.64 8.45
CA PHE A 87 16.84 -10.87 7.69
C PHE A 87 17.32 -11.61 6.43
N LEU A 88 17.40 -12.94 6.54
CA LEU A 88 17.70 -13.87 5.43
C LEU A 88 17.12 -15.25 5.80
N PRO A 89 16.57 -15.99 4.83
CA PRO A 89 16.36 -15.59 3.44
C PRO A 89 15.30 -14.48 3.29
N SER A 90 15.15 -13.91 2.08
CA SER A 90 14.06 -12.98 1.78
C SER A 90 12.69 -13.67 1.94
N SER A 91 11.69 -12.91 2.40
CA SER A 91 10.32 -13.43 2.59
C SER A 91 9.69 -13.87 1.26
N ALA A 92 10.05 -13.24 0.13
CA ALA A 92 9.60 -13.66 -1.19
C ALA A 92 10.00 -15.11 -1.54
N CYS A 93 11.16 -15.58 -1.06
CA CYS A 93 11.56 -16.99 -1.24
C CYS A 93 10.64 -17.94 -0.48
N LEU A 94 10.22 -17.56 0.72
CA LEU A 94 9.26 -18.34 1.52
C LEU A 94 7.88 -18.34 0.86
N VAL A 95 7.42 -17.19 0.38
CA VAL A 95 6.16 -17.05 -0.36
C VAL A 95 6.16 -17.92 -1.61
N GLN A 96 7.24 -17.88 -2.41
CA GLN A 96 7.39 -18.72 -3.61
C GLN A 96 7.19 -20.21 -3.27
N SER A 97 7.87 -20.69 -2.23
CA SER A 97 7.80 -22.09 -1.79
C SER A 97 6.41 -22.47 -1.25
N ARG A 98 5.82 -21.62 -0.39
CA ARG A 98 4.50 -21.88 0.23
C ARG A 98 3.36 -21.87 -0.77
N LEU A 99 3.45 -21.02 -1.80
CA LEU A 99 2.47 -20.98 -2.90
C LEU A 99 2.67 -22.11 -3.92
N GLY A 100 3.77 -22.88 -3.82
CA GLY A 100 4.09 -23.94 -4.77
C GLY A 100 4.40 -23.41 -6.17
N LEU A 101 4.95 -22.19 -6.28
CA LEU A 101 5.36 -21.61 -7.57
C LEU A 101 6.60 -22.33 -8.11
N SER A 102 6.79 -22.25 -9.44
CA SER A 102 7.95 -22.84 -10.11
C SER A 102 9.28 -22.41 -9.48
N THR A 103 10.26 -23.31 -9.42
CA THR A 103 11.65 -22.97 -9.04
C THR A 103 12.36 -22.10 -10.08
N HIS A 104 11.78 -21.90 -11.26
CA HIS A 104 12.23 -20.94 -12.27
C HIS A 104 11.62 -19.54 -12.05
N CYS A 105 10.73 -19.40 -11.07
CA CYS A 105 10.18 -18.09 -10.67
C CYS A 105 11.23 -17.28 -9.93
N GLY A 106 11.52 -16.05 -10.39
CA GLY A 106 12.36 -15.11 -9.64
C GLY A 106 11.64 -14.63 -8.36
N ALA A 107 12.39 -14.33 -7.28
CA ALA A 107 11.79 -13.85 -6.03
C ALA A 107 12.74 -12.88 -5.32
N LEU A 108 12.23 -11.70 -4.93
CA LEU A 108 12.98 -10.75 -4.12
C LEU A 108 12.05 -9.89 -3.24
N ASP A 109 12.57 -9.46 -2.09
CA ASP A 109 11.96 -8.42 -1.25
C ASP A 109 12.55 -7.05 -1.58
N PHE A 110 11.75 -6.00 -1.40
CA PHE A 110 12.24 -4.62 -1.33
C PHE A 110 11.61 -3.91 -0.14
N ASN A 111 12.43 -3.10 0.54
CA ASN A 111 12.06 -2.41 1.77
C ASN A 111 11.56 -1.00 1.46
N LEU A 112 10.25 -0.84 1.31
CA LEU A 112 9.55 0.45 1.26
C LEU A 112 8.22 0.34 1.99
N GLY A 113 7.76 1.47 2.54
CA GLY A 113 6.46 1.56 3.21
C GLY A 113 5.39 2.16 2.31
N CYS A 114 4.92 3.35 2.67
CA CYS A 114 3.73 4.01 2.10
C CYS A 114 3.77 4.27 0.58
N SER A 115 4.96 4.38 -0.01
CA SER A 115 5.17 4.51 -1.47
C SER A 115 5.49 3.18 -2.16
N GLY A 116 5.52 2.08 -1.40
CA GLY A 116 6.01 0.79 -1.87
C GLY A 116 5.19 0.20 -3.01
N TYR A 117 3.90 0.46 -3.07
CA TYR A 117 3.06 -0.05 -4.15
C TYR A 117 3.42 0.58 -5.50
N GLU A 118 3.62 1.90 -5.55
CA GLU A 118 4.03 2.62 -6.77
C GLU A 118 5.40 2.16 -7.25
N TYR A 119 6.38 2.05 -6.34
CA TYR A 119 7.69 1.48 -6.68
C TYR A 119 7.58 0.03 -7.16
N GLY A 120 6.73 -0.77 -6.55
CA GLY A 120 6.43 -2.14 -6.96
C GLY A 120 5.88 -2.22 -8.38
N LEU A 121 4.94 -1.33 -8.74
CA LEU A 121 4.41 -1.24 -10.11
C LEU A 121 5.50 -0.84 -11.12
N VAL A 122 6.40 0.09 -10.76
CA VAL A 122 7.56 0.47 -11.59
C VAL A 122 8.48 -0.71 -11.82
N LEU A 123 8.82 -1.46 -10.77
CA LEU A 123 9.67 -2.65 -10.86
C LEU A 123 9.03 -3.75 -11.70
N ALA A 124 7.74 -4.05 -11.47
CA ALA A 124 6.99 -5.05 -12.22
C ALA A 124 6.89 -4.68 -13.72
N LYS A 125 6.56 -3.42 -14.02
CA LYS A 125 6.57 -2.88 -15.39
C LYS A 125 7.95 -3.03 -16.03
N GLY A 126 9.03 -2.73 -15.30
CA GLY A 126 10.40 -2.87 -15.76
C GLY A 126 10.76 -4.32 -16.12
N LEU A 127 10.39 -5.30 -15.29
CA LEU A 127 10.60 -6.73 -15.55
C LEU A 127 9.85 -7.23 -16.81
N ILE A 128 8.62 -6.74 -17.01
CA ILE A 128 7.82 -7.07 -18.20
C ILE A 128 8.42 -6.41 -19.45
N MET A 129 8.77 -5.13 -19.38
CA MET A 129 9.30 -4.39 -20.54
C MET A 129 10.69 -4.90 -20.97
N SER A 130 11.51 -5.40 -20.04
CA SER A 130 12.80 -6.05 -20.33
C SER A 130 12.65 -7.50 -20.82
N ASN A 131 11.43 -8.02 -20.88
CA ASN A 131 11.16 -9.43 -21.21
C ASN A 131 11.79 -10.43 -20.24
N THR A 132 12.05 -10.00 -18.98
CA THR A 132 12.54 -10.86 -17.91
C THR A 132 11.41 -11.71 -17.33
N ALA A 133 10.21 -11.16 -17.26
CA ALA A 133 8.97 -11.82 -16.82
C ALA A 133 7.81 -11.40 -17.71
N LYS A 134 6.76 -12.22 -17.78
CA LYS A 134 5.47 -11.89 -18.39
C LYS A 134 4.42 -11.61 -17.32
N ASN A 135 4.49 -12.32 -16.20
CA ASN A 135 3.55 -12.24 -15.09
C ASN A 135 4.32 -12.05 -13.79
N VAL A 136 4.16 -10.89 -13.18
CA VAL A 136 4.80 -10.51 -11.92
C VAL A 136 3.75 -10.47 -10.83
N LEU A 137 3.91 -11.30 -9.81
CA LEU A 137 3.11 -11.27 -8.60
C LEU A 137 3.73 -10.22 -7.65
N LEU A 138 3.18 -9.01 -7.67
CA LEU A 138 3.53 -7.95 -6.74
C LEU A 138 2.71 -8.11 -5.47
N ILE A 139 3.39 -8.34 -4.36
CA ILE A 139 2.79 -8.44 -3.03
C ILE A 139 3.25 -7.26 -2.19
N THR A 140 2.34 -6.65 -1.45
CA THR A 140 2.65 -5.76 -0.33
C THR A 140 2.16 -6.44 0.94
N ALA A 141 2.96 -6.46 2.00
CA ALA A 141 2.56 -7.10 3.25
C ALA A 141 3.26 -6.45 4.45
N GLU A 142 2.48 -6.06 5.47
CA GLU A 142 3.01 -5.38 6.63
C GLU A 142 2.38 -5.92 7.92
N GLN A 143 3.25 -6.29 8.86
CA GLN A 143 2.93 -6.53 10.26
C GLN A 143 3.49 -5.37 11.09
N TYR A 144 2.93 -4.18 10.90
CA TYR A 144 3.48 -2.96 11.46
C TYR A 144 3.22 -2.82 12.94
N THR A 145 2.15 -3.47 13.42
CA THR A 145 1.74 -3.42 14.83
C THR A 145 2.75 -4.06 15.77
N LYS A 146 3.62 -4.96 15.27
CA LYS A 146 4.72 -5.55 16.07
C LYS A 146 5.78 -4.54 16.50
N TYR A 147 5.86 -3.40 15.82
CA TYR A 147 6.82 -2.33 16.12
C TYR A 147 6.27 -1.28 17.07
N LEU A 148 4.97 -1.31 17.38
CA LEU A 148 4.31 -0.30 18.20
C LEU A 148 4.52 -0.58 19.70
N ALA A 149 4.91 0.43 20.45
CA ALA A 149 4.89 0.33 21.90
C ALA A 149 3.46 0.15 22.43
N ALA A 150 3.33 -0.55 23.54
CA ALA A 150 2.02 -0.81 24.14
C ALA A 150 1.29 0.46 24.58
N ASP A 151 2.04 1.48 24.97
CA ASP A 151 1.58 2.80 25.44
C ASP A 151 1.57 3.87 24.33
N ASP A 152 1.91 3.53 23.08
CA ASP A 152 1.88 4.46 21.95
C ASP A 152 0.47 4.65 21.41
N LYS A 153 -0.30 5.48 22.09
CA LYS A 153 -1.68 5.81 21.68
C LYS A 153 -1.78 6.46 20.30
N GLY A 154 -0.75 7.19 19.86
CA GLY A 154 -0.72 7.89 18.59
C GLY A 154 -0.72 6.90 17.43
N ASN A 155 0.25 6.02 17.39
CA ASN A 155 0.42 5.07 16.31
C ASN A 155 -0.56 3.88 16.38
N ARG A 156 -0.92 3.41 17.58
CA ARG A 156 -1.90 2.33 17.75
C ARG A 156 -3.32 2.69 17.28
N THR A 157 -3.67 3.97 17.23
CA THR A 157 -4.96 4.42 16.69
C THR A 157 -4.98 4.47 15.16
N ILE A 158 -3.81 4.44 14.50
CA ILE A 158 -3.66 4.61 13.05
C ILE A 158 -3.37 3.27 12.35
N PHE A 159 -2.31 2.57 12.76
CA PHE A 159 -1.78 1.43 12.03
C PHE A 159 -2.55 0.13 12.28
N GLY A 160 -2.76 -0.61 11.19
CA GLY A 160 -3.21 -2.00 11.15
C GLY A 160 -2.27 -2.85 10.29
N ASP A 161 -2.43 -4.16 10.37
CA ASP A 161 -1.69 -5.14 9.60
C ASP A 161 -2.51 -5.59 8.39
N GLY A 162 -1.84 -5.98 7.31
CA GLY A 162 -2.49 -6.46 6.12
C GLY A 162 -1.54 -6.73 4.97
N ALA A 163 -2.05 -7.41 3.97
CA ALA A 163 -1.33 -7.73 2.74
C ALA A 163 -2.23 -7.59 1.51
N SER A 164 -1.62 -7.29 0.38
CA SER A 164 -2.26 -7.37 -0.93
C SER A 164 -1.42 -8.16 -1.90
N ALA A 165 -2.07 -8.71 -2.93
CA ALA A 165 -1.43 -9.36 -4.05
C ALA A 165 -2.01 -8.78 -5.34
N THR A 166 -1.15 -8.33 -6.24
CA THR A 166 -1.48 -7.76 -7.54
C THR A 166 -0.77 -8.57 -8.62
N LEU A 167 -1.50 -9.12 -9.58
CA LEU A 167 -0.88 -9.70 -10.76
C LEU A 167 -0.68 -8.62 -11.81
N VAL A 168 0.58 -8.35 -12.13
CA VAL A 168 0.98 -7.45 -13.23
C VAL A 168 1.39 -8.30 -14.42
N SER A 169 0.76 -8.08 -15.57
CA SER A 169 0.91 -8.91 -16.77
C SER A 169 0.98 -8.06 -18.04
N THR A 170 1.08 -8.74 -19.19
CA THR A 170 1.06 -8.12 -20.53
C THR A 170 -0.34 -7.71 -21.00
N ASP A 171 -1.38 -8.10 -20.25
CA ASP A 171 -2.79 -7.72 -20.42
C ASP A 171 -3.47 -7.56 -19.08
N GLY A 172 -4.64 -6.92 -19.04
CA GLY A 172 -5.38 -6.71 -17.79
C GLY A 172 -6.38 -5.57 -17.86
N PHE A 173 -7.07 -5.32 -16.75
CA PHE A 173 -8.12 -4.30 -16.69
C PHE A 173 -7.57 -2.86 -16.59
N ALA A 174 -6.29 -2.68 -16.22
CA ALA A 174 -5.71 -1.35 -16.07
C ALA A 174 -4.27 -1.29 -16.60
N GLU A 175 -4.03 -0.50 -17.67
CA GLU A 175 -2.70 -0.24 -18.22
C GLU A 175 -1.90 0.63 -17.24
N ILE A 176 -0.67 0.23 -16.92
CA ILE A 176 0.25 1.01 -16.06
C ILE A 176 0.95 2.06 -16.92
N GLY A 177 0.60 3.33 -16.71
CA GLY A 177 1.19 4.48 -17.39
C GLY A 177 2.58 4.84 -16.88
N GLU A 178 2.97 6.09 -17.10
CA GLU A 178 4.25 6.62 -16.60
C GLU A 178 4.17 6.94 -15.11
N SER A 179 5.29 6.74 -14.42
CA SER A 179 5.42 6.92 -12.98
C SER A 179 6.46 7.98 -12.63
N VAL A 180 6.32 8.55 -11.45
CA VAL A 180 7.30 9.42 -10.79
C VAL A 180 7.66 8.77 -9.47
N VAL A 181 8.93 8.77 -9.12
CA VAL A 181 9.44 8.28 -7.83
C VAL A 181 10.50 9.26 -7.31
N GLY A 182 10.60 9.37 -6.00
CA GLY A 182 11.58 10.24 -5.36
C GLY A 182 11.90 9.82 -3.93
N THR A 183 13.03 10.29 -3.43
CA THR A 183 13.55 9.97 -2.10
C THR A 183 14.31 11.14 -1.53
N ASP A 184 14.08 11.43 -0.24
CA ASP A 184 14.88 12.35 0.57
C ASP A 184 15.27 11.68 1.89
N GLY A 185 16.46 11.09 1.92
CA GLY A 185 16.98 10.41 3.11
C GLY A 185 17.33 11.35 4.27
N SER A 186 17.33 12.67 4.08
CA SER A 186 17.60 13.64 5.17
C SER A 186 16.51 13.61 6.25
N GLY A 187 15.29 13.17 5.90
CA GLY A 187 14.16 13.02 6.81
C GLY A 187 14.00 11.61 7.41
N ALA A 188 15.00 10.74 7.30
CA ALA A 188 14.91 9.34 7.75
C ALA A 188 14.50 9.20 9.24
N GLU A 189 14.89 10.14 10.09
CA GLU A 189 14.56 10.10 11.52
C GLU A 189 13.10 10.47 11.85
N TYR A 190 12.33 11.00 10.89
CA TYR A 190 10.93 11.38 11.13
C TYR A 190 9.99 10.20 11.24
N LEU A 191 10.35 9.06 10.66
CA LEU A 191 9.62 7.82 10.81
C LEU A 191 10.61 6.64 10.75
N ILE A 192 10.92 6.07 11.90
CA ILE A 192 12.00 5.10 12.04
C ILE A 192 11.67 4.00 13.04
N VAL A 193 12.11 2.79 12.71
CA VAL A 193 12.22 1.65 13.65
C VAL A 193 13.68 1.26 13.75
N SER A 194 14.23 1.25 14.94
CA SER A 194 15.60 0.77 15.19
C SER A 194 15.57 -0.54 15.98
N LYS A 195 16.70 -1.29 15.95
CA LYS A 195 16.77 -2.65 16.49
C LYS A 195 16.21 -2.81 17.92
N ASP A 196 16.39 -1.81 18.77
CA ASP A 196 16.05 -1.88 20.19
C ASP A 196 15.02 -0.83 20.63
N LYS A 197 14.34 -0.19 19.66
CA LYS A 197 13.35 0.86 19.94
C LYS A 197 12.08 0.62 19.11
N PRO A 198 10.91 0.87 19.71
CA PRO A 198 9.67 0.83 18.96
C PRO A 198 9.65 1.89 17.86
N LEU A 199 8.64 1.80 17.00
CA LEU A 199 8.41 2.79 15.96
C LEU A 199 8.28 4.19 16.56
N TYR A 200 9.07 5.11 16.01
CA TYR A 200 8.96 6.54 16.26
C TYR A 200 8.41 7.23 15.01
N MET A 201 7.46 8.14 15.17
CA MET A 201 6.92 8.96 14.10
C MET A 201 6.74 10.41 14.56
N ASP A 202 7.43 11.34 13.90
CA ASP A 202 7.11 12.76 13.96
C ASP A 202 5.98 13.07 12.98
N GLY A 203 4.76 12.99 13.47
CA GLY A 203 3.57 13.19 12.64
C GLY A 203 3.50 14.60 12.02
N LYS A 204 4.10 15.62 12.66
CA LYS A 204 4.16 16.97 12.09
C LYS A 204 5.13 17.03 10.92
N ALA A 205 6.33 16.51 11.08
CA ALA A 205 7.33 16.49 10.01
C ALA A 205 6.84 15.68 8.78
N ILE A 206 6.19 14.54 9.01
CA ILE A 206 5.58 13.75 7.93
C ILE A 206 4.44 14.52 7.24
N PHE A 207 3.63 15.27 7.99
CA PHE A 207 2.57 16.10 7.43
C PHE A 207 3.14 17.24 6.58
N ASP A 208 4.13 17.97 7.10
CA ASP A 208 4.79 19.08 6.40
C ASP A 208 5.44 18.58 5.10
N PHE A 209 6.24 17.50 5.17
CA PHE A 209 6.81 16.83 4.00
C PHE A 209 5.75 16.45 2.95
N SER A 210 4.66 15.82 3.39
CA SER A 210 3.61 15.38 2.46
C SER A 210 2.93 16.57 1.78
N SER A 211 2.76 17.67 2.51
CA SER A 211 2.14 18.90 2.00
C SER A 211 2.99 19.57 0.92
N ASP A 212 4.32 19.47 1.05
CA ASP A 212 5.27 20.05 0.09
C ASP A 212 5.46 19.16 -1.14
N VAL A 213 5.60 17.85 -0.95
CA VAL A 213 6.01 16.93 -2.01
C VAL A 213 4.84 16.48 -2.88
N VAL A 214 3.66 16.20 -2.29
CA VAL A 214 2.55 15.59 -3.03
C VAL A 214 2.04 16.48 -4.18
N PRO A 215 1.87 17.80 -4.04
CA PRO A 215 1.46 18.64 -5.17
C PRO A 215 2.42 18.58 -6.36
N ALA A 216 3.71 18.71 -6.11
CA ALA A 216 4.74 18.66 -7.17
C ALA A 216 4.78 17.28 -7.85
N MET A 217 4.69 16.20 -7.07
CA MET A 217 4.65 14.82 -7.57
C MET A 217 3.41 14.59 -8.46
N VAL A 218 2.24 15.09 -8.06
CA VAL A 218 1.00 14.97 -8.85
C VAL A 218 1.13 15.73 -10.16
N GLU A 219 1.65 16.96 -10.13
CA GLU A 219 1.89 17.75 -11.35
C GLU A 219 2.86 17.03 -12.30
N GLU A 220 3.96 16.51 -11.79
CA GLU A 220 4.98 15.81 -12.59
C GLU A 220 4.43 14.53 -13.23
N VAL A 221 3.69 13.69 -12.49
CA VAL A 221 3.14 12.45 -13.04
C VAL A 221 2.06 12.73 -14.08
N LEU A 222 1.26 13.75 -13.90
CA LEU A 222 0.29 14.22 -14.91
C LEU A 222 0.99 14.65 -16.19
N ALA A 223 2.05 15.48 -16.07
CA ALA A 223 2.83 15.94 -17.21
C ALA A 223 3.49 14.78 -17.98
N LYS A 224 4.08 13.80 -17.29
CA LYS A 224 4.66 12.59 -17.92
C LYS A 224 3.63 11.78 -18.70
N ASN A 225 2.40 11.70 -18.20
CA ASN A 225 1.31 10.99 -18.87
C ASN A 225 0.57 11.86 -19.91
N ARG A 226 0.97 13.14 -20.11
CA ARG A 226 0.32 14.12 -20.98
C ARG A 226 -1.15 14.32 -20.62
N LEU A 227 -1.45 14.32 -19.35
CA LEU A 227 -2.78 14.50 -18.77
C LEU A 227 -2.83 15.82 -17.99
N LYS A 228 -4.04 16.33 -17.83
CA LYS A 228 -4.36 17.38 -16.85
C LYS A 228 -5.16 16.77 -15.71
N GLN A 229 -5.27 17.46 -14.59
CA GLN A 229 -6.02 17.00 -13.43
C GLN A 229 -7.48 16.66 -13.76
N GLU A 230 -8.13 17.43 -14.63
CA GLU A 230 -9.50 17.22 -15.11
C GLU A 230 -9.68 15.92 -15.93
N ASN A 231 -8.60 15.29 -16.38
CA ASN A 231 -8.63 14.02 -17.09
C ASN A 231 -8.57 12.81 -16.14
N ILE A 232 -8.43 13.05 -14.83
CA ILE A 232 -8.37 11.98 -13.82
C ILE A 232 -9.78 11.70 -13.29
N ASN A 233 -10.22 10.47 -13.45
CA ASN A 233 -11.53 10.02 -12.99
C ASN A 233 -11.54 9.71 -11.49
N LEU A 234 -10.42 9.19 -10.96
CA LEU A 234 -10.29 8.87 -9.54
C LEU A 234 -8.86 9.07 -9.05
N PHE A 235 -8.72 9.67 -7.87
CA PHE A 235 -7.48 9.77 -7.13
C PHE A 235 -7.51 8.78 -5.96
N VAL A 236 -6.51 7.91 -5.88
CA VAL A 236 -6.34 6.94 -4.79
C VAL A 236 -4.97 7.17 -4.15
N PHE A 237 -4.97 7.89 -3.04
CA PHE A 237 -3.75 8.19 -2.29
C PHE A 237 -3.52 7.16 -1.19
N HIS A 238 -2.27 7.06 -0.73
CA HIS A 238 -1.96 6.33 0.49
C HIS A 238 -2.92 6.72 1.62
N GLN A 239 -3.58 5.73 2.23
CA GLN A 239 -4.62 5.93 3.23
C GLN A 239 -4.00 6.14 4.63
N ALA A 240 -3.28 7.26 4.81
CA ALA A 240 -2.55 7.57 6.04
C ALA A 240 -3.50 7.80 7.23
N ASN A 241 -4.38 8.77 7.11
CA ASN A 241 -5.53 9.08 7.97
C ASN A 241 -6.42 10.12 7.27
N LYS A 242 -7.68 10.19 7.65
CA LYS A 242 -8.70 11.06 7.02
C LYS A 242 -8.33 12.55 7.05
N TYR A 243 -7.68 13.02 8.12
CA TYR A 243 -7.28 14.41 8.24
C TYR A 243 -6.25 14.77 7.15
N MET A 244 -5.15 14.02 7.08
CA MET A 244 -4.06 14.25 6.13
C MET A 244 -4.54 14.17 4.67
N ILE A 245 -5.23 13.10 4.30
CA ILE A 245 -5.63 12.92 2.90
C ILE A 245 -6.71 13.91 2.45
N ASN A 246 -7.62 14.33 3.34
CA ASN A 246 -8.57 15.41 3.02
C ASN A 246 -7.89 16.79 2.93
N TYR A 247 -6.83 17.02 3.71
CA TYR A 247 -6.02 18.22 3.55
C TYR A 247 -5.36 18.27 2.17
N LEU A 248 -4.67 17.19 1.79
CA LEU A 248 -4.01 17.07 0.47
C LEU A 248 -5.01 17.17 -0.68
N ARG A 249 -6.17 16.50 -0.56
CA ARG A 249 -7.25 16.63 -1.54
C ARG A 249 -7.67 18.08 -1.75
N LYS A 250 -7.88 18.82 -0.63
CA LYS A 250 -8.27 20.25 -0.70
C LYS A 250 -7.16 21.12 -1.25
N LEU A 251 -5.91 20.87 -0.86
CA LEU A 251 -4.72 21.59 -1.34
C LEU A 251 -4.58 21.47 -2.87
N LEU A 252 -4.90 20.30 -3.42
CA LEU A 252 -4.90 20.03 -4.86
C LEU A 252 -6.19 20.46 -5.57
N GLY A 253 -7.21 20.95 -4.86
CA GLY A 253 -8.49 21.33 -5.45
C GLY A 253 -9.29 20.16 -6.04
N ILE A 254 -9.09 18.94 -5.53
CA ILE A 254 -9.78 17.74 -6.00
C ILE A 254 -11.16 17.63 -5.33
N ASP A 255 -12.21 17.44 -6.12
CA ASP A 255 -13.56 17.20 -5.60
C ASP A 255 -13.67 15.84 -4.89
N LYS A 256 -14.56 15.76 -3.89
CA LYS A 256 -14.72 14.54 -3.08
C LYS A 256 -15.14 13.33 -3.90
N GLU A 257 -15.94 13.51 -4.92
CA GLU A 257 -16.44 12.45 -5.80
C GLU A 257 -15.32 11.80 -6.63
N HIS A 258 -14.24 12.54 -6.91
CA HIS A 258 -13.06 12.05 -7.61
C HIS A 258 -11.95 11.56 -6.68
N PHE A 259 -12.18 11.51 -5.37
CA PHE A 259 -11.18 11.10 -4.38
C PHE A 259 -11.67 9.91 -3.57
N TYR A 260 -10.91 8.80 -3.59
CA TYR A 260 -11.32 7.57 -2.93
C TYR A 260 -10.67 7.44 -1.55
N ILE A 261 -11.50 7.13 -0.56
CA ILE A 261 -11.07 6.89 0.83
C ILE A 261 -11.62 5.54 1.27
N PHE A 262 -10.72 4.66 1.70
CA PHE A 262 -11.06 3.36 2.27
C PHE A 262 -10.07 3.02 3.37
N MET A 263 -10.36 3.38 4.60
CA MET A 263 -9.52 3.09 5.77
C MET A 263 -10.35 2.82 7.03
N GLU A 264 -11.64 3.04 7.00
CA GLU A 264 -12.50 3.04 8.17
C GLU A 264 -12.42 1.72 8.96
N HIS A 265 -12.40 0.60 8.24
CA HIS A 265 -12.43 -0.74 8.81
C HIS A 265 -11.10 -1.49 8.72
N VAL A 266 -10.05 -0.89 8.15
CA VAL A 266 -8.75 -1.56 7.98
C VAL A 266 -7.59 -0.78 8.60
N GLY A 267 -7.79 0.52 8.86
CA GLY A 267 -6.72 1.41 9.29
C GLY A 267 -5.68 1.69 8.21
N ASN A 268 -4.51 2.14 8.65
CA ASN A 268 -3.35 2.35 7.79
C ASN A 268 -2.53 1.06 7.73
N THR A 269 -2.64 0.32 6.64
CA THR A 269 -1.90 -0.92 6.34
C THR A 269 -0.61 -0.66 5.54
N VAL A 270 -0.04 0.54 5.66
CA VAL A 270 1.23 0.99 5.08
C VAL A 270 1.27 0.82 3.55
N SER A 271 2.11 -0.09 3.03
CA SER A 271 2.25 -0.36 1.58
C SER A 271 1.00 -1.00 0.95
N SER A 272 0.14 -1.61 1.76
CA SER A 272 -1.08 -2.28 1.28
C SER A 272 -2.30 -1.35 1.17
N THR A 273 -2.22 -0.10 1.64
CA THR A 273 -3.37 0.81 1.68
C THR A 273 -3.96 1.11 0.30
N ILE A 274 -3.12 1.40 -0.70
CA ILE A 274 -3.56 1.70 -2.06
C ILE A 274 -4.14 0.47 -2.76
N PRO A 275 -3.48 -0.70 -2.81
CA PRO A 275 -4.08 -1.86 -3.46
C PRO A 275 -5.34 -2.37 -2.77
N ILE A 276 -5.49 -2.26 -1.44
CA ILE A 276 -6.75 -2.54 -0.75
C ILE A 276 -7.84 -1.57 -1.21
N ALA A 277 -7.55 -0.26 -1.24
CA ALA A 277 -8.48 0.74 -1.73
C ALA A 277 -8.88 0.51 -3.20
N LEU A 278 -7.94 0.06 -4.06
CA LEU A 278 -8.24 -0.31 -5.45
C LEU A 278 -9.17 -1.53 -5.54
N CYS A 279 -8.99 -2.55 -4.69
CA CYS A 279 -9.91 -3.68 -4.64
C CYS A 279 -11.35 -3.24 -4.36
N GLU A 280 -11.53 -2.39 -3.36
CA GLU A 280 -12.87 -1.92 -2.97
C GLU A 280 -13.46 -0.96 -4.01
N ALA A 281 -12.66 -0.02 -4.52
CA ALA A 281 -13.10 0.86 -5.61
C ALA A 281 -13.54 0.07 -6.86
N ARG A 282 -12.86 -1.07 -7.15
CA ARG A 282 -13.24 -1.96 -8.26
C ARG A 282 -14.57 -2.65 -8.01
N LYS A 283 -14.80 -3.18 -6.80
CA LYS A 283 -16.07 -3.80 -6.39
C LYS A 283 -17.25 -2.81 -6.48
N GLU A 284 -16.99 -1.54 -6.17
CA GLU A 284 -17.97 -0.45 -6.28
C GLU A 284 -18.16 0.07 -7.73
N GLY A 285 -17.42 -0.46 -8.71
CA GLY A 285 -17.47 0.00 -10.11
C GLY A 285 -16.89 1.39 -10.35
N ARG A 286 -16.03 1.86 -9.44
CA ARG A 286 -15.41 3.20 -9.51
C ARG A 286 -14.11 3.25 -10.30
N LEU A 287 -13.52 2.10 -10.65
CA LEU A 287 -12.29 2.06 -11.46
C LEU A 287 -12.63 2.10 -12.94
N HIS A 288 -12.60 3.28 -13.52
CA HIS A 288 -12.75 3.52 -14.95
C HIS A 288 -11.93 4.71 -15.40
N GLY A 289 -11.52 4.74 -16.68
CA GLY A 289 -10.72 5.84 -17.22
C GLY A 289 -9.35 5.97 -16.56
N ASN A 290 -8.88 7.18 -16.32
CA ASN A 290 -7.58 7.43 -15.71
C ASN A 290 -7.71 7.49 -14.18
N VAL A 291 -6.92 6.69 -13.49
CA VAL A 291 -6.85 6.66 -12.02
C VAL A 291 -5.42 7.02 -11.60
N LEU A 292 -5.26 8.02 -10.74
CA LEU A 292 -3.96 8.46 -10.23
C LEU A 292 -3.73 7.88 -8.84
N LEU A 293 -2.66 7.11 -8.71
CA LEU A 293 -2.16 6.53 -7.47
C LEU A 293 -1.02 7.38 -6.91
N ALA A 294 -1.00 7.64 -5.60
CA ALA A 294 0.06 8.41 -4.97
C ALA A 294 0.37 7.90 -3.56
N GLY A 295 1.57 7.37 -3.37
CA GLY A 295 2.11 6.91 -2.09
C GLY A 295 3.25 7.82 -1.61
N PHE A 296 3.30 8.09 -0.31
CA PHE A 296 4.30 8.98 0.29
C PHE A 296 4.42 8.69 1.78
N GLY A 297 5.63 8.81 2.33
CA GLY A 297 5.88 8.60 3.75
C GLY A 297 7.33 8.26 4.09
N VAL A 298 7.48 7.17 4.85
CA VAL A 298 8.77 6.72 5.38
C VAL A 298 9.88 6.66 4.33
N GLY A 299 11.11 7.20 4.74
CA GLY A 299 12.28 7.18 3.88
C GLY A 299 13.11 8.46 4.00
N LEU A 300 12.60 9.67 3.74
CA LEU A 300 11.32 9.94 3.12
C LEU A 300 11.29 9.44 1.68
N SER A 301 10.17 8.91 1.24
CA SER A 301 10.00 8.44 -0.12
C SER A 301 8.59 8.73 -0.65
N TRP A 302 8.46 8.88 -1.95
CA TRP A 302 7.19 9.11 -2.62
C TRP A 302 7.17 8.47 -4.00
N GLY A 303 5.98 8.17 -4.47
CA GLY A 303 5.75 7.67 -5.81
C GLY A 303 4.34 7.97 -6.28
N ALA A 304 4.19 8.24 -7.57
CA ALA A 304 2.89 8.35 -8.21
C ALA A 304 2.87 7.64 -9.55
N THR A 305 1.72 7.06 -9.87
CA THR A 305 1.50 6.31 -11.12
C THR A 305 0.10 6.60 -11.63
N VAL A 306 -0.07 6.80 -12.93
CA VAL A 306 -1.39 6.79 -13.54
C VAL A 306 -1.66 5.39 -14.10
N ILE A 307 -2.81 4.83 -13.77
CA ILE A 307 -3.32 3.62 -14.43
C ILE A 307 -4.54 3.98 -15.28
N LYS A 308 -4.65 3.35 -16.45
CA LYS A 308 -5.80 3.54 -17.35
C LYS A 308 -6.66 2.29 -17.34
N CYS A 309 -7.81 2.39 -16.67
CA CYS A 309 -8.79 1.33 -16.56
C CYS A 309 -9.70 1.27 -17.79
N SER A 310 -10.01 0.03 -18.20
CA SER A 310 -10.94 -0.26 -19.30
C SER A 310 -12.40 -0.16 -18.87
#